data_74b8e5645305c14be7fcb8a233d3b66c
#
_entry.id   74b8e5645305c14be7fcb8a233d3b66c
#
_cell.length_a   1.000
_cell.length_b   1.000
_cell.length_c   1.000
_cell.angle_alpha   90.00
_cell.angle_beta   90.00
_cell.angle_gamma   90.00
#
_symmetry.space_group_name_H-M   'P 1'
#
loop_
_entity.id
_entity.type
_entity.pdbx_description
1 polymer ?
#
loop_
_entity_poly.entity_id
_entity_poly.type
_entity_poly.pdbx_seq_one_letter_code
_entity_poly.pdbx_strand_id
1 'polypeptide(L)'
;MQKLVNPLKEAKDIQHVVYNDDDAPTSKQDPSQVQEWINKLKETHPRLTVTAFSDLVKQGENNMVEPTPPKPEDLCCIMYTSGSTGTPKGVLLTHKNVLAAIAGVDTIVGPYLGPGDGLLTYLPLAHILEFVFENACLYWGGTMGYGNPRTISDNSMRNCRGDIAEFKPTILVGVPAVWETVKKGIMSKVEKMNPVVKNMFWGAMSAKTFMMANSSYLPFSGIGTSVMDSVVFKKIQEATGGRLRICMNGGGPIAKDTQKFISMAIAPMISGYGLTETAAMGALMDPLAWSDSALGEMPGSIEMKLVDFPDAGYYSTNDPPQGEIWIRGASVTSGYLDLEKETKEGFTDDGWFKTGDIGEFDSAGQIRIIDRKKNLVKMAHGEYIALEKLESIYRSSPIVGNICVHADQSKNKPVAIVLPNEPALKKIASENGVEGSGLEDLCHNKKMNQAVLKEMQNSGKKGGLAGMEIIEGVVLSDEEWTPQNGLVTSAQKLNRKAITQKYQDQIDKAYGSS
;
A
#
# COMPACT_ATOMS: atom_id res chain seq x y z
N MET A 1 17.30 16.75 -11.66
CA MET A 1 17.66 17.84 -12.59
C MET A 1 17.50 17.47 -14.05
N GLN A 2 18.12 16.40 -14.56
CA GLN A 2 17.98 15.97 -15.97
C GLN A 2 16.53 15.93 -16.47
N LYS A 3 15.63 15.37 -15.68
CA LYS A 3 14.19 15.25 -16.01
C LYS A 3 13.44 16.60 -16.09
N LEU A 4 14.04 17.70 -15.62
CA LEU A 4 13.42 19.02 -15.65
C LEU A 4 13.70 19.81 -16.94
N VAL A 5 14.74 19.46 -17.69
CA VAL A 5 15.18 20.22 -18.86
C VAL A 5 14.07 20.37 -19.90
N ASN A 6 13.33 19.30 -20.20
CA ASN A 6 12.26 19.37 -21.20
C ASN A 6 10.93 19.95 -20.66
N PRO A 7 10.39 19.51 -19.51
CA PRO A 7 9.16 20.07 -18.97
C PRO A 7 9.21 21.58 -18.74
N LEU A 8 10.35 22.11 -18.34
CA LEU A 8 10.53 23.55 -18.11
C LEU A 8 10.51 24.40 -19.39
N LYS A 9 10.54 23.80 -20.59
CA LYS A 9 10.30 24.52 -21.85
C LYS A 9 8.85 25.00 -21.95
N GLU A 10 7.91 24.23 -21.42
CA GLU A 10 6.47 24.52 -21.43
C GLU A 10 6.04 25.29 -20.18
N ALA A 11 6.65 25.03 -19.02
CA ALA A 11 6.35 25.67 -17.74
C ALA A 11 7.04 27.04 -17.62
N LYS A 12 6.58 28.04 -18.41
CA LYS A 12 7.21 29.36 -18.52
C LYS A 12 7.11 30.22 -17.26
N ASP A 13 6.14 29.95 -16.40
CA ASP A 13 5.91 30.71 -15.17
C ASP A 13 6.87 30.32 -14.03
N ILE A 14 7.56 29.18 -14.15
CA ILE A 14 8.57 28.79 -13.20
C ILE A 14 9.84 29.64 -13.40
N GLN A 15 10.23 30.36 -12.35
CA GLN A 15 11.40 31.24 -12.33
C GLN A 15 12.52 30.71 -11.44
N HIS A 16 12.20 29.89 -10.43
CA HIS A 16 13.14 29.39 -9.45
C HIS A 16 13.14 27.87 -9.40
N VAL A 17 14.31 27.26 -9.31
CA VAL A 17 14.53 25.85 -9.06
C VAL A 17 15.46 25.73 -7.86
N VAL A 18 14.97 25.11 -6.79
CA VAL A 18 15.77 24.80 -5.60
C VAL A 18 16.12 23.32 -5.65
N TYR A 19 17.39 22.99 -5.41
CA TYR A 19 17.84 21.61 -5.33
C TYR A 19 18.42 21.31 -3.95
N ASN A 20 18.20 20.08 -3.49
CA ASN A 20 18.83 19.61 -2.26
C ASN A 20 20.30 19.31 -2.52
N ASP A 21 21.17 19.92 -1.75
CA ASP A 21 22.63 19.82 -1.81
C ASP A 21 23.21 19.07 -0.60
N ASP A 22 22.35 18.47 0.25
CA ASP A 22 22.81 17.63 1.34
C ASP A 22 23.61 16.44 0.80
N ASP A 23 24.83 16.29 1.30
CA ASP A 23 25.72 15.15 1.04
C ASP A 23 25.22 13.87 1.75
N ALA A 24 23.95 13.52 1.53
CA ALA A 24 23.42 12.27 2.05
C ALA A 24 24.26 11.10 1.48
N PRO A 25 24.82 10.22 2.34
CA PRO A 25 25.70 9.12 1.91
C PRO A 25 25.06 8.13 0.92
N THR A 26 23.77 8.30 0.66
CA THR A 26 22.95 7.47 -0.23
C THR A 26 22.89 7.96 -1.67
N SER A 27 23.33 9.18 -1.99
CA SER A 27 23.37 9.64 -3.37
C SER A 27 24.60 9.09 -4.05
N LYS A 28 24.42 8.14 -4.97
CA LYS A 28 25.44 7.73 -5.95
C LYS A 28 25.69 8.81 -7.01
N GLN A 29 25.22 10.03 -6.81
CA GLN A 29 25.36 11.10 -7.78
C GLN A 29 26.71 11.78 -7.54
N ASP A 30 27.55 11.67 -8.54
CA ASP A 30 28.80 12.41 -8.60
C ASP A 30 28.49 13.92 -8.54
N PRO A 31 29.05 14.69 -7.59
CA PRO A 31 28.85 16.13 -7.49
C PRO A 31 29.13 16.85 -8.82
N SER A 32 30.06 16.36 -9.62
CA SER A 32 30.35 16.89 -10.95
C SER A 32 29.16 16.79 -11.91
N GLN A 33 28.41 15.69 -11.86
CA GLN A 33 27.20 15.51 -12.66
C GLN A 33 26.07 16.45 -12.23
N VAL A 34 25.94 16.73 -10.94
CA VAL A 34 24.95 17.68 -10.44
C VAL A 34 25.25 19.06 -11.00
N GLN A 35 26.52 19.49 -10.94
CA GLN A 35 26.93 20.78 -11.49
C GLN A 35 26.75 20.87 -13.00
N GLU A 36 27.05 19.81 -13.73
CA GLU A 36 26.79 19.73 -15.19
C GLU A 36 25.31 19.96 -15.49
N TRP A 37 24.39 19.31 -14.75
CA TRP A 37 22.95 19.49 -14.96
C TRP A 37 22.44 20.87 -14.54
N ILE A 38 23.03 21.50 -13.51
CA ILE A 38 22.74 22.89 -13.15
C ILE A 38 23.11 23.81 -14.30
N ASN A 39 24.31 23.66 -14.84
CA ASN A 39 24.79 24.44 -15.96
C ASN A 39 23.88 24.27 -17.19
N LYS A 40 23.53 23.04 -17.52
CA LYS A 40 22.62 22.73 -18.64
C LYS A 40 21.21 23.31 -18.44
N LEU A 41 20.68 23.32 -17.23
CA LEU A 41 19.41 23.98 -16.92
C LEU A 41 19.50 25.49 -17.13
N LYS A 42 20.55 26.14 -16.64
CA LYS A 42 20.77 27.59 -16.81
C LYS A 42 20.99 27.97 -18.27
N GLU A 43 21.74 27.18 -19.02
CA GLU A 43 21.96 27.40 -20.46
C GLU A 43 20.67 27.22 -21.27
N THR A 44 19.88 26.17 -20.98
CA THR A 44 18.62 25.90 -21.70
C THR A 44 17.53 26.87 -21.30
N HIS A 45 17.54 27.35 -20.08
CA HIS A 45 16.53 28.23 -19.48
C HIS A 45 17.17 29.42 -18.76
N PRO A 46 17.67 30.44 -19.46
CA PRO A 46 18.37 31.59 -18.85
C PRO A 46 17.51 32.38 -17.85
N ARG A 47 16.18 32.23 -17.91
CA ARG A 47 15.24 32.87 -16.97
C ARG A 47 15.27 32.26 -15.57
N LEU A 48 15.82 31.04 -15.42
CA LEU A 48 15.76 30.31 -14.15
C LEU A 48 16.90 30.72 -13.21
N THR A 49 16.52 31.01 -11.98
CA THR A 49 17.44 31.02 -10.84
C THR A 49 17.49 29.61 -10.27
N VAL A 50 18.67 29.00 -10.25
CA VAL A 50 18.88 27.66 -9.69
C VAL A 50 19.72 27.81 -8.42
N THR A 51 19.15 27.46 -7.26
CA THR A 51 19.70 27.71 -5.93
C THR A 51 19.81 26.40 -5.14
N ALA A 52 20.90 26.21 -4.41
CA ALA A 52 21.02 25.14 -3.45
C ALA A 52 20.09 25.39 -2.24
N PHE A 53 19.55 24.34 -1.64
CA PHE A 53 18.67 24.49 -0.48
C PHE A 53 19.39 25.12 0.71
N SER A 54 20.65 24.72 0.94
CA SER A 54 21.50 25.35 2.00
C SER A 54 21.70 26.85 1.80
N ASP A 55 21.81 27.30 0.55
CA ASP A 55 21.96 28.74 0.25
C ASP A 55 20.63 29.48 0.40
N LEU A 56 19.51 28.81 0.09
CA LEU A 56 18.17 29.37 0.32
C LEU A 56 17.91 29.57 1.82
N VAL A 57 18.32 28.60 2.67
CA VAL A 57 18.24 28.72 4.14
C VAL A 57 19.04 29.94 4.62
N LYS A 58 20.29 30.09 4.18
CA LYS A 58 21.13 31.28 4.54
C LYS A 58 20.50 32.60 4.08
N GLN A 59 19.85 32.60 2.90
CA GLN A 59 19.11 33.78 2.44
C GLN A 59 17.96 34.11 3.36
N GLY A 60 17.21 33.10 3.83
CA GLY A 60 16.13 33.26 4.79
C GLY A 60 16.61 33.79 6.14
N GLU A 61 17.72 33.28 6.67
CA GLU A 61 18.33 33.76 7.91
C GLU A 61 18.73 35.25 7.84
N ASN A 62 19.17 35.70 6.67
CA ASN A 62 19.55 37.10 6.46
C ASN A 62 18.39 38.03 6.10
N ASN A 63 17.22 37.48 5.76
CA ASN A 63 16.04 38.22 5.32
C ASN A 63 14.77 37.65 6.00
N MET A 64 14.74 37.74 7.32
CA MET A 64 13.60 37.30 8.10
C MET A 64 12.33 38.09 7.73
N VAL A 65 11.24 37.35 7.52
CA VAL A 65 9.91 37.90 7.23
C VAL A 65 8.88 37.39 8.25
N GLU A 66 7.85 38.17 8.49
CA GLU A 66 6.75 37.75 9.36
C GLU A 66 5.99 36.58 8.70
N PRO A 67 5.59 35.57 9.49
CA PRO A 67 4.78 34.46 9.00
C PRO A 67 3.43 34.94 8.44
N THR A 68 3.02 34.38 7.31
CA THR A 68 1.70 34.59 6.73
C THR A 68 0.92 33.27 6.82
N PRO A 69 0.22 33.02 7.95
CA PRO A 69 -0.49 31.77 8.15
C PRO A 69 -1.67 31.64 7.17
N PRO A 70 -1.90 30.44 6.60
CA PRO A 70 -3.01 30.19 5.70
C PRO A 70 -4.34 30.17 6.45
N LYS A 71 -5.42 30.39 5.71
CA LYS A 71 -6.80 30.17 6.18
C LYS A 71 -7.20 28.69 5.96
N PRO A 72 -8.20 28.19 6.69
CA PRO A 72 -8.68 26.82 6.49
C PRO A 72 -9.11 26.49 5.06
N GLU A 73 -9.66 27.46 4.35
CA GLU A 73 -10.18 27.33 2.98
C GLU A 73 -9.08 27.45 1.91
N ASP A 74 -7.87 27.91 2.28
CA ASP A 74 -6.76 28.03 1.34
C ASP A 74 -6.29 26.64 0.90
N LEU A 75 -5.84 26.57 -0.36
CA LEU A 75 -5.28 25.34 -0.91
C LEU A 75 -4.00 24.96 -0.17
N CYS A 76 -4.00 23.78 0.45
CA CYS A 76 -2.84 23.23 1.13
C CYS A 76 -1.89 22.57 0.13
N CYS A 77 -2.43 21.66 -0.68
CA CYS A 77 -1.65 20.96 -1.68
C CYS A 77 -2.53 20.39 -2.80
N ILE A 78 -1.88 20.03 -3.92
CA ILE A 78 -2.48 19.27 -5.01
C ILE A 78 -1.80 17.91 -5.04
N MET A 79 -2.59 16.85 -4.81
CA MET A 79 -2.09 15.49 -4.87
C MET A 79 -2.56 14.76 -6.11
N TYR A 80 -1.63 14.30 -6.92
CA TYR A 80 -1.95 13.57 -8.14
C TYR A 80 -2.24 12.09 -7.87
N THR A 81 -3.38 11.62 -8.39
CA THR A 81 -3.74 10.20 -8.38
C THR A 81 -3.58 9.62 -9.77
N SER A 82 -3.22 8.33 -9.85
CA SER A 82 -3.27 7.60 -11.12
C SER A 82 -4.74 7.40 -11.51
N GLY A 83 -5.29 8.30 -12.33
CA GLY A 83 -6.66 8.21 -12.81
C GLY A 83 -6.97 6.88 -13.49
N SER A 84 -8.21 6.41 -13.41
CA SER A 84 -8.68 5.20 -14.11
C SER A 84 -8.55 5.29 -15.64
N THR A 85 -8.51 6.51 -16.17
CA THR A 85 -8.33 6.84 -17.60
C THR A 85 -6.86 6.85 -18.04
N GLY A 86 -5.92 6.68 -17.12
CA GLY A 86 -4.48 6.73 -17.39
C GLY A 86 -3.86 8.12 -17.27
N THR A 87 -4.65 9.19 -17.32
CA THR A 87 -4.16 10.56 -17.04
C THR A 87 -4.27 10.85 -15.55
N PRO A 88 -3.18 11.29 -14.88
CA PRO A 88 -3.23 11.65 -13.47
C PRO A 88 -4.21 12.80 -13.22
N LYS A 89 -4.98 12.71 -12.12
CA LYS A 89 -5.90 13.76 -11.67
C LYS A 89 -5.32 14.46 -10.45
N GLY A 90 -5.25 15.77 -10.47
CA GLY A 90 -4.80 16.59 -9.34
C GLY A 90 -5.95 16.83 -8.36
N VAL A 91 -5.93 16.19 -7.21
CA VAL A 91 -6.91 16.39 -6.13
C VAL A 91 -6.58 17.65 -5.37
N LEU A 92 -7.55 18.56 -5.23
CA LEU A 92 -7.41 19.83 -4.52
C LEU A 92 -7.66 19.63 -3.02
N LEU A 93 -6.64 19.75 -2.18
CA LEU A 93 -6.76 19.61 -0.73
C LEU A 93 -6.55 20.96 -0.04
N THR A 94 -7.55 21.42 0.69
CA THR A 94 -7.45 22.61 1.54
C THR A 94 -6.84 22.28 2.89
N HIS A 95 -6.36 23.29 3.63
CA HIS A 95 -5.92 23.10 5.02
C HIS A 95 -7.03 22.53 5.89
N LYS A 96 -8.30 22.92 5.66
CA LYS A 96 -9.47 22.36 6.34
C LYS A 96 -9.63 20.85 6.10
N ASN A 97 -9.46 20.39 4.86
CA ASN A 97 -9.55 18.95 4.55
C ASN A 97 -8.51 18.15 5.33
N VAL A 98 -7.27 18.64 5.36
CA VAL A 98 -6.16 17.96 6.06
C VAL A 98 -6.38 17.94 7.57
N LEU A 99 -6.78 19.06 8.17
CA LEU A 99 -7.06 19.13 9.61
C LEU A 99 -8.25 18.24 10.00
N ALA A 100 -9.30 18.19 9.16
CA ALA A 100 -10.44 17.30 9.38
C ALA A 100 -10.02 15.82 9.29
N ALA A 101 -9.08 15.48 8.42
CA ALA A 101 -8.54 14.14 8.33
C ALA A 101 -7.75 13.76 9.59
N ILE A 102 -6.88 14.64 10.08
CA ILE A 102 -6.13 14.44 11.34
C ILE A 102 -7.10 14.25 12.51
N ALA A 103 -8.10 15.12 12.65
CA ALA A 103 -9.13 14.99 13.68
C ALA A 103 -9.92 13.67 13.55
N GLY A 104 -10.21 13.22 12.30
CA GLY A 104 -10.86 11.93 12.05
C GLY A 104 -10.02 10.76 12.52
N VAL A 105 -8.73 10.72 12.20
CA VAL A 105 -7.79 9.69 12.69
C VAL A 105 -7.71 9.72 14.21
N ASP A 106 -7.65 10.91 14.80
CA ASP A 106 -7.56 11.11 16.25
C ASP A 106 -8.78 10.55 17.01
N THR A 107 -9.98 10.59 16.42
CA THR A 107 -11.19 10.01 17.07
C THR A 107 -11.07 8.50 17.31
N ILE A 108 -10.25 7.79 16.52
CA ILE A 108 -10.11 6.33 16.59
C ILE A 108 -8.80 5.92 17.29
N VAL A 109 -7.67 6.48 16.87
CA VAL A 109 -6.37 6.03 17.38
C VAL A 109 -5.71 7.01 18.37
N GLY A 110 -6.21 8.24 18.48
CA GLY A 110 -5.71 9.24 19.41
C GLY A 110 -5.62 8.76 20.88
N PRO A 111 -6.60 8.00 21.41
CA PRO A 111 -6.51 7.47 22.78
C PRO A 111 -5.27 6.56 23.03
N TYR A 112 -4.64 6.07 21.99
CA TYR A 112 -3.51 5.13 22.08
C TYR A 112 -2.16 5.77 21.76
N LEU A 113 -2.13 7.00 21.26
CA LEU A 113 -0.95 7.68 20.70
C LEU A 113 -0.63 8.97 21.43
N GLY A 114 0.65 9.35 21.50
CA GLY A 114 1.09 10.55 22.19
C GLY A 114 2.58 10.84 22.07
N PRO A 115 3.12 11.78 22.88
CA PRO A 115 4.50 12.28 22.76
C PRO A 115 5.60 11.23 22.91
N GLY A 116 5.28 10.07 23.51
CA GLY A 116 6.21 8.94 23.64
C GLY A 116 6.35 8.06 22.39
N ASP A 117 5.54 8.34 21.37
CA ASP A 117 5.51 7.52 20.17
C ASP A 117 6.47 8.01 19.09
N GLY A 118 6.96 7.05 18.30
CA GLY A 118 7.83 7.27 17.16
C GLY A 118 7.24 6.66 15.90
N LEU A 119 7.03 7.48 14.87
CA LEU A 119 6.61 7.09 13.54
C LEU A 119 7.82 7.03 12.60
N LEU A 120 8.06 5.88 11.98
CA LEU A 120 9.04 5.78 10.89
C LEU A 120 8.37 6.20 9.57
N THR A 121 8.77 7.36 9.05
CA THR A 121 8.27 7.93 7.81
C THR A 121 9.19 7.50 6.65
N TYR A 122 8.69 6.64 5.79
CA TYR A 122 9.47 6.08 4.67
C TYR A 122 8.66 5.93 3.39
N LEU A 123 7.35 6.08 3.46
CA LEU A 123 6.49 6.11 2.29
C LEU A 123 6.61 7.45 1.57
N PRO A 124 6.26 7.54 0.28
CA PRO A 124 6.32 8.82 -0.43
C PRO A 124 5.36 9.86 0.16
N LEU A 125 5.86 11.03 0.56
CA LEU A 125 5.04 12.15 1.07
C LEU A 125 4.02 12.65 0.02
N ALA A 126 4.27 12.41 -1.27
CA ALA A 126 3.32 12.67 -2.35
C ALA A 126 2.07 11.77 -2.33
N HIS A 127 2.01 10.80 -1.40
CA HIS A 127 0.85 9.94 -1.17
C HIS A 127 0.12 10.38 0.09
N ILE A 128 -1.22 10.51 -0.01
CA ILE A 128 -2.06 11.05 1.07
C ILE A 128 -1.90 10.30 2.40
N LEU A 129 -1.64 8.99 2.38
CA LEU A 129 -1.46 8.18 3.58
C LEU A 129 -0.29 8.69 4.42
N GLU A 130 0.89 8.86 3.81
CA GLU A 130 2.07 9.36 4.52
C GLU A 130 1.86 10.79 4.97
N PHE A 131 1.34 11.64 4.09
CA PHE A 131 1.08 13.04 4.38
C PHE A 131 0.18 13.24 5.61
N VAL A 132 -0.92 12.48 5.71
CA VAL A 132 -1.82 12.57 6.87
C VAL A 132 -1.15 12.04 8.14
N PHE A 133 -0.41 10.92 8.07
CA PHE A 133 0.22 10.34 9.26
C PHE A 133 1.41 11.14 9.77
N GLU A 134 2.20 11.77 8.91
CA GLU A 134 3.24 12.71 9.36
C GLU A 134 2.62 13.90 10.10
N ASN A 135 1.58 14.52 9.53
CA ASN A 135 0.89 15.62 10.18
C ASN A 135 0.16 15.21 11.47
N ALA A 136 -0.43 14.01 11.52
CA ALA A 136 -1.02 13.46 12.71
C ALA A 136 0.04 13.18 13.80
N CYS A 137 1.22 12.70 13.43
CA CYS A 137 2.34 12.52 14.36
C CYS A 137 2.78 13.84 15.00
N LEU A 138 2.83 14.93 14.21
CA LEU A 138 3.07 16.29 14.74
C LEU A 138 1.97 16.72 15.71
N TYR A 139 0.71 16.48 15.38
CA TYR A 139 -0.43 16.79 16.22
C TYR A 139 -0.37 16.07 17.58
N TRP A 140 0.02 14.79 17.61
CA TRP A 140 0.20 14.01 18.84
C TRP A 140 1.49 14.35 19.61
N GLY A 141 2.37 15.20 19.07
CA GLY A 141 3.65 15.51 19.67
C GLY A 141 4.64 14.34 19.61
N GLY A 142 4.43 13.41 18.68
CA GLY A 142 5.30 12.25 18.46
C GLY A 142 6.61 12.61 17.79
N THR A 143 7.53 11.64 17.73
CA THR A 143 8.83 11.78 17.07
C THR A 143 8.76 11.11 15.70
N MET A 144 9.23 11.79 14.64
CA MET A 144 9.36 11.22 13.30
C MET A 144 10.81 10.82 13.02
N GLY A 145 11.01 9.60 12.51
CA GLY A 145 12.27 9.15 11.94
C GLY A 145 12.13 9.03 10.43
N TYR A 146 12.97 9.72 9.68
CA TYR A 146 12.92 9.70 8.21
C TYR A 146 13.75 8.55 7.64
N GLY A 147 13.13 7.74 6.81
CA GLY A 147 13.73 6.58 6.17
C GLY A 147 13.41 6.50 4.68
N ASN A 148 13.77 5.37 4.07
CA ASN A 148 13.50 5.11 2.66
C ASN A 148 13.07 3.63 2.49
N PRO A 149 12.17 3.28 1.56
CA PRO A 149 11.78 1.88 1.34
C PRO A 149 12.95 0.93 1.07
N ARG A 150 14.08 1.43 0.57
CA ARG A 150 15.29 0.65 0.31
C ARG A 150 16.22 0.51 1.51
N THR A 151 16.08 1.37 2.53
CA THR A 151 16.93 1.40 3.73
C THR A 151 16.24 0.88 4.97
N ILE A 152 14.97 0.50 4.86
CA ILE A 152 14.11 0.10 5.98
C ILE A 152 14.61 -1.13 6.75
N SER A 153 15.34 -2.03 6.10
CA SER A 153 15.79 -3.33 6.65
C SER A 153 17.30 -3.47 6.62
N ASP A 154 17.87 -4.12 7.66
CA ASP A 154 19.29 -4.47 7.71
C ASP A 154 19.77 -5.27 6.48
N ASN A 155 18.90 -6.06 5.85
CA ASN A 155 19.25 -6.87 4.69
C ASN A 155 19.63 -6.04 3.46
N SER A 156 19.15 -4.81 3.37
CA SER A 156 19.41 -3.88 2.26
C SER A 156 20.55 -2.90 2.55
N MET A 157 21.09 -2.93 3.76
CA MET A 157 22.14 -2.01 4.20
C MET A 157 23.52 -2.64 4.16
N ARG A 158 24.55 -1.77 4.00
CA ARG A 158 25.96 -2.15 4.11
C ARG A 158 26.63 -1.22 5.12
N ASN A 159 27.32 -1.79 6.11
CA ASN A 159 28.08 -1.06 7.14
C ASN A 159 27.25 -0.20 8.12
N CYS A 160 25.90 -0.32 8.10
CA CYS A 160 25.01 0.33 9.06
C CYS A 160 23.76 -0.52 9.25
N ARG A 161 22.94 -0.17 10.24
CA ARG A 161 21.63 -0.78 10.46
C ARG A 161 20.59 -0.23 9.48
N GLY A 162 19.51 -0.99 9.29
CA GLY A 162 18.32 -0.49 8.61
C GLY A 162 17.52 0.46 9.50
N ASP A 163 16.69 1.31 8.88
CA ASP A 163 15.96 2.38 9.55
C ASP A 163 15.09 1.89 10.71
N ILE A 164 14.42 0.73 10.54
CA ILE A 164 13.61 0.13 11.63
C ILE A 164 14.47 -0.23 12.83
N ALA A 165 15.64 -0.82 12.61
CA ALA A 165 16.52 -1.27 13.67
C ALA A 165 17.22 -0.11 14.39
N GLU A 166 17.47 0.99 13.68
CA GLU A 166 18.11 2.20 14.21
C GLU A 166 17.11 3.07 14.96
N PHE A 167 15.98 3.45 14.32
CA PHE A 167 14.98 4.34 14.90
C PHE A 167 14.10 3.65 15.96
N LYS A 168 13.81 2.36 15.79
CA LYS A 168 12.94 1.56 16.68
C LYS A 168 11.56 2.19 16.85
N PRO A 169 10.77 2.27 15.79
CA PRO A 169 9.46 2.90 15.82
C PRO A 169 8.50 2.22 16.81
N THR A 170 7.54 2.98 17.33
CA THR A 170 6.38 2.43 18.06
C THR A 170 5.18 2.26 17.14
N ILE A 171 5.14 3.01 16.04
CA ILE A 171 4.12 2.98 15.01
C ILE A 171 4.81 2.77 13.66
N LEU A 172 4.31 1.80 12.89
CA LEU A 172 4.77 1.57 11.52
C LEU A 172 3.57 1.50 10.59
N VAL A 173 3.48 2.47 9.67
CA VAL A 173 2.48 2.49 8.61
C VAL A 173 3.08 1.84 7.37
N GLY A 174 2.36 0.93 6.74
CA GLY A 174 2.86 0.23 5.56
C GLY A 174 1.76 -0.08 4.55
N VAL A 175 2.18 -0.39 3.34
CA VAL A 175 1.33 -0.91 2.29
C VAL A 175 1.43 -2.45 2.24
N PRO A 176 0.45 -3.15 1.63
CA PRO A 176 0.42 -4.63 1.63
C PRO A 176 1.74 -5.29 1.19
N ALA A 177 2.41 -4.75 0.17
CA ALA A 177 3.68 -5.29 -0.32
C ALA A 177 4.80 -5.30 0.74
N VAL A 178 4.85 -4.27 1.59
CA VAL A 178 5.81 -4.18 2.70
C VAL A 178 5.51 -5.25 3.73
N TRP A 179 4.26 -5.40 4.13
CA TRP A 179 3.85 -6.38 5.14
C TRP A 179 4.05 -7.83 4.67
N GLU A 180 3.77 -8.11 3.40
CA GLU A 180 4.08 -9.41 2.80
C GLU A 180 5.59 -9.71 2.82
N THR A 181 6.42 -8.72 2.54
CA THR A 181 7.88 -8.86 2.61
C THR A 181 8.35 -9.12 4.05
N VAL A 182 7.81 -8.38 5.02
CA VAL A 182 8.10 -8.60 6.44
C VAL A 182 7.71 -10.01 6.88
N LYS A 183 6.48 -10.45 6.55
CA LYS A 183 6.02 -11.83 6.84
C LYS A 183 6.95 -12.88 6.23
N LYS A 184 7.29 -12.76 4.95
CA LYS A 184 8.18 -13.70 4.25
C LYS A 184 9.57 -13.73 4.89
N GLY A 185 10.09 -12.58 5.29
CA GLY A 185 11.36 -12.47 6.01
C GLY A 185 11.34 -13.20 7.37
N ILE A 186 10.28 -13.04 8.13
CA ILE A 186 10.08 -13.76 9.41
C ILE A 186 9.94 -15.26 9.15
N MET A 187 9.09 -15.66 8.19
CA MET A 187 8.88 -17.06 7.85
C MET A 187 10.17 -17.76 7.44
N SER A 188 11.02 -17.12 6.64
CA SER A 188 12.33 -17.66 6.27
C SER A 188 13.24 -17.89 7.47
N LYS A 189 13.16 -17.04 8.49
CA LYS A 189 13.90 -17.22 9.75
C LYS A 189 13.32 -18.37 10.58
N VAL A 190 11.99 -18.46 10.68
CA VAL A 190 11.28 -19.52 11.42
C VAL A 190 11.57 -20.90 10.80
N GLU A 191 11.58 -21.01 9.48
CA GLU A 191 11.90 -22.27 8.78
C GLU A 191 13.32 -22.80 9.07
N LYS A 192 14.26 -21.91 9.37
CA LYS A 192 15.65 -22.25 9.72
C LYS A 192 15.85 -22.56 11.21
N MET A 193 14.80 -22.39 12.04
CA MET A 193 14.88 -22.70 13.48
C MET A 193 14.89 -24.22 13.71
N ASN A 194 15.41 -24.60 14.86
CA ASN A 194 15.35 -25.99 15.30
C ASN A 194 13.86 -26.43 15.45
N PRO A 195 13.51 -27.69 15.14
CA PRO A 195 12.14 -28.17 15.13
C PRO A 195 11.33 -27.90 16.42
N VAL A 196 11.97 -27.97 17.59
CA VAL A 196 11.31 -27.69 18.87
C VAL A 196 10.86 -26.22 18.94
N VAL A 197 11.77 -25.30 18.63
CA VAL A 197 11.48 -23.85 18.66
C VAL A 197 10.44 -23.48 17.59
N LYS A 198 10.51 -24.12 16.41
CA LYS A 198 9.52 -23.96 15.35
C LYS A 198 8.12 -24.41 15.81
N ASN A 199 8.02 -25.56 16.47
CA ASN A 199 6.75 -26.04 17.02
C ASN A 199 6.23 -25.14 18.14
N MET A 200 7.10 -24.62 19.01
CA MET A 200 6.71 -23.63 20.03
C MET A 200 6.18 -22.34 19.39
N PHE A 201 6.81 -21.86 18.33
CA PHE A 201 6.36 -20.69 17.58
C PHE A 201 4.93 -20.91 17.05
N TRP A 202 4.67 -22.01 16.35
CA TRP A 202 3.34 -22.30 15.80
C TRP A 202 2.29 -22.57 16.87
N GLY A 203 2.69 -23.21 17.97
CA GLY A 203 1.84 -23.40 19.15
C GLY A 203 1.41 -22.06 19.77
N ALA A 204 2.36 -21.14 19.95
CA ALA A 204 2.09 -19.80 20.46
C ALA A 204 1.22 -18.96 19.50
N MET A 205 1.46 -19.03 18.18
CA MET A 205 0.62 -18.42 17.16
C MET A 205 -0.83 -18.90 17.24
N SER A 206 -1.03 -20.23 17.35
CA SER A 206 -2.35 -20.85 17.46
C SER A 206 -3.05 -20.44 18.77
N ALA A 207 -2.33 -20.43 19.89
CA ALA A 207 -2.87 -20.03 21.18
C ALA A 207 -3.30 -18.55 21.19
N LYS A 208 -2.48 -17.63 20.65
CA LYS A 208 -2.87 -16.21 20.49
C LYS A 208 -4.10 -16.06 19.60
N THR A 209 -4.15 -16.77 18.48
CA THR A 209 -5.29 -16.74 17.56
C THR A 209 -6.58 -17.23 18.25
N PHE A 210 -6.49 -18.31 19.04
CA PHE A 210 -7.63 -18.84 19.79
C PHE A 210 -8.09 -17.84 20.88
N MET A 211 -7.18 -17.24 21.61
CA MET A 211 -7.50 -16.22 22.61
C MET A 211 -8.19 -15.01 21.98
N MET A 212 -7.74 -14.55 20.82
CA MET A 212 -8.39 -13.45 20.12
C MET A 212 -9.82 -13.79 19.65
N ALA A 213 -10.02 -15.00 19.13
CA ALA A 213 -11.33 -15.43 18.62
C ALA A 213 -12.37 -15.64 19.73
N ASN A 214 -11.95 -15.94 20.96
CA ASN A 214 -12.84 -16.35 22.04
C ASN A 214 -12.91 -15.38 23.23
N SER A 215 -12.21 -14.25 23.18
CA SER A 215 -12.23 -13.29 24.28
C SER A 215 -12.79 -11.94 23.84
N SER A 216 -13.75 -11.43 24.61
CA SER A 216 -14.07 -9.99 24.66
C SER A 216 -12.90 -9.18 25.23
N TYR A 217 -11.76 -9.82 25.50
CA TYR A 217 -10.56 -9.24 26.07
C TYR A 217 -9.56 -8.92 24.96
N LEU A 218 -8.96 -7.77 25.10
CA LEU A 218 -7.89 -7.26 24.29
C LEU A 218 -6.78 -8.30 24.07
N PRO A 219 -6.44 -8.63 22.82
CA PRO A 219 -5.41 -9.63 22.51
C PRO A 219 -4.03 -9.25 23.06
N PHE A 220 -3.87 -8.06 23.60
CA PHE A 220 -2.59 -7.44 23.92
C PHE A 220 -2.41 -7.06 25.40
N SER A 221 -3.40 -7.29 26.26
CA SER A 221 -3.38 -6.89 27.68
C SER A 221 -3.31 -8.06 28.67
N GLY A 222 -3.28 -9.32 28.19
CA GLY A 222 -3.31 -10.49 29.06
C GLY A 222 -1.92 -10.99 29.48
N ILE A 223 -1.76 -11.44 30.74
CA ILE A 223 -0.52 -12.04 31.27
C ILE A 223 -0.05 -13.21 30.39
N GLY A 224 -0.98 -13.99 29.83
CA GLY A 224 -0.66 -15.12 28.95
C GLY A 224 -0.01 -14.73 27.63
N THR A 225 -0.42 -13.60 27.02
CA THR A 225 0.20 -13.09 25.78
C THR A 225 1.57 -12.49 26.05
N SER A 226 1.76 -11.80 27.16
CA SER A 226 3.05 -11.19 27.52
C SER A 226 4.15 -12.25 27.76
N VAL A 227 3.81 -13.42 28.31
CA VAL A 227 4.76 -14.54 28.45
C VAL A 227 5.14 -15.11 27.09
N MET A 228 4.18 -15.32 26.17
CA MET A 228 4.47 -15.78 24.80
C MET A 228 5.32 -14.74 24.04
N ASP A 229 5.01 -13.47 24.19
CA ASP A 229 5.76 -12.38 23.57
C ASP A 229 7.20 -12.34 24.06
N SER A 230 7.43 -12.48 25.36
CA SER A 230 8.77 -12.44 25.95
C SER A 230 9.64 -13.67 25.65
N VAL A 231 9.03 -14.85 25.48
CA VAL A 231 9.77 -16.12 25.29
C VAL A 231 9.87 -16.50 23.81
N VAL A 232 8.76 -16.40 23.05
CA VAL A 232 8.68 -16.92 21.69
C VAL A 232 8.89 -15.83 20.64
N PHE A 233 8.21 -14.68 20.80
CA PHE A 233 8.19 -13.63 19.78
C PHE A 233 9.26 -12.55 19.95
N LYS A 234 9.93 -12.48 21.10
CA LYS A 234 10.92 -11.45 21.42
C LYS A 234 11.94 -11.21 20.30
N LYS A 235 12.56 -12.29 19.78
CA LYS A 235 13.55 -12.18 18.69
C LYS A 235 12.98 -11.66 17.40
N ILE A 236 11.69 -11.90 17.13
CA ILE A 236 10.98 -11.40 15.96
C ILE A 236 10.67 -9.93 16.14
N GLN A 237 10.16 -9.57 17.31
CA GLN A 237 9.89 -8.18 17.69
C GLN A 237 11.17 -7.32 17.69
N GLU A 238 12.28 -7.86 18.23
CA GLU A 238 13.60 -7.21 18.19
C GLU A 238 14.09 -6.96 16.75
N ALA A 239 13.78 -7.86 15.81
CA ALA A 239 14.12 -7.69 14.40
C ALA A 239 13.32 -6.56 13.72
N THR A 240 12.23 -6.13 14.35
CA THR A 240 11.41 -4.97 13.93
C THR A 240 11.57 -3.77 14.89
N GLY A 241 12.70 -3.68 15.56
CA GLY A 241 13.05 -2.60 16.49
C GLY A 241 12.65 -2.81 17.94
N GLY A 242 11.81 -3.82 18.23
CA GLY A 242 11.43 -4.23 19.61
C GLY A 242 10.46 -3.29 20.33
N ARG A 243 9.98 -2.22 19.69
CA ARG A 243 9.12 -1.21 20.30
C ARG A 243 7.77 -1.03 19.61
N LEU A 244 7.51 -1.75 18.50
CA LEU A 244 6.25 -1.63 17.77
C LEU A 244 5.05 -1.99 18.67
N ARG A 245 4.09 -1.07 18.75
CA ARG A 245 2.83 -1.20 19.48
C ARG A 245 1.64 -1.28 18.53
N ILE A 246 1.73 -0.59 17.39
CA ILE A 246 0.72 -0.55 16.35
C ILE A 246 1.39 -0.70 15.00
N CYS A 247 0.92 -1.65 14.21
CA CYS A 247 1.17 -1.77 12.78
C CYS A 247 -0.08 -1.30 12.04
N MET A 248 0.07 -0.52 10.98
CA MET A 248 -1.06 -0.04 10.18
C MET A 248 -0.89 -0.43 8.73
N ASN A 249 -1.93 -1.00 8.14
CA ASN A 249 -1.98 -1.27 6.71
C ASN A 249 -2.92 -0.27 6.03
N GLY A 250 -2.47 0.33 4.94
CA GLY A 250 -3.28 1.23 4.12
C GLY A 250 -2.91 1.19 2.65
N GLY A 251 -3.69 1.86 1.82
CA GLY A 251 -3.42 2.02 0.39
C GLY A 251 -3.73 0.82 -0.49
N GLY A 252 -4.14 -0.32 0.07
CA GLY A 252 -4.55 -1.52 -0.67
C GLY A 252 -4.97 -2.67 0.24
N PRO A 253 -5.66 -3.69 -0.32
CA PRO A 253 -6.10 -4.85 0.44
C PRO A 253 -4.92 -5.72 0.89
N ILE A 254 -4.96 -6.16 2.14
CA ILE A 254 -3.99 -7.12 2.71
C ILE A 254 -4.65 -8.49 2.86
N ALA A 255 -3.87 -9.55 2.65
CA ALA A 255 -4.35 -10.91 2.90
C ALA A 255 -4.64 -11.11 4.41
N LYS A 256 -5.79 -11.70 4.74
CA LYS A 256 -6.20 -12.00 6.12
C LYS A 256 -5.12 -12.73 6.90
N ASP A 257 -4.50 -13.74 6.29
CA ASP A 257 -3.42 -14.52 6.90
C ASP A 257 -2.19 -13.66 7.22
N THR A 258 -1.92 -12.63 6.41
CA THR A 258 -0.79 -11.74 6.65
C THR A 258 -1.10 -10.76 7.76
N GLN A 259 -2.29 -10.14 7.76
CA GLN A 259 -2.75 -9.29 8.85
C GLN A 259 -2.74 -10.04 10.19
N LYS A 260 -3.30 -11.25 10.21
CA LYS A 260 -3.30 -12.13 11.39
C LYS A 260 -1.88 -12.49 11.84
N PHE A 261 -1.03 -12.90 10.90
CA PHE A 261 0.36 -13.27 11.22
C PHE A 261 1.13 -12.12 11.86
N ILE A 262 1.08 -10.94 11.27
CA ILE A 262 1.77 -9.75 11.81
C ILE A 262 1.21 -9.37 13.17
N SER A 263 -0.12 -9.38 13.32
CA SER A 263 -0.78 -9.06 14.60
C SER A 263 -0.37 -9.99 15.74
N MET A 264 -0.18 -11.28 15.43
CA MET A 264 0.23 -12.25 16.46
C MET A 264 1.74 -12.18 16.75
N ALA A 265 2.57 -12.04 15.72
CA ALA A 265 4.02 -12.17 15.83
C ALA A 265 4.71 -10.88 16.25
N ILE A 266 4.16 -9.71 15.93
CA ILE A 266 4.80 -8.39 16.15
C ILE A 266 3.94 -7.52 17.07
N ALA A 267 2.90 -6.93 16.51
CA ALA A 267 2.00 -5.98 17.16
C ALA A 267 0.66 -5.92 16.41
N PRO A 268 -0.44 -5.44 17.03
CA PRO A 268 -1.72 -5.31 16.36
C PRO A 268 -1.58 -4.61 15.03
N MET A 269 -2.03 -5.30 13.96
CA MET A 269 -2.11 -4.70 12.65
C MET A 269 -3.54 -4.26 12.40
N ILE A 270 -3.75 -2.96 12.43
CA ILE A 270 -5.01 -2.35 12.04
C ILE A 270 -4.99 -1.99 10.56
N SER A 271 -6.15 -2.03 9.93
CA SER A 271 -6.30 -1.67 8.52
C SER A 271 -7.09 -0.37 8.41
N GLY A 272 -6.74 0.44 7.40
CA GLY A 272 -7.45 1.66 7.05
C GLY A 272 -7.83 1.69 5.59
N TYR A 273 -8.95 2.33 5.30
CA TYR A 273 -9.46 2.60 3.97
C TYR A 273 -9.65 4.09 3.76
N GLY A 274 -9.28 4.56 2.59
CA GLY A 274 -9.49 5.93 2.17
C GLY A 274 -8.85 6.22 0.82
N LEU A 275 -9.20 7.37 0.28
CA LEU A 275 -8.76 7.84 -1.02
C LEU A 275 -8.07 9.20 -0.87
N THR A 276 -7.37 9.63 -1.89
CA THR A 276 -6.80 10.99 -1.92
C THR A 276 -7.90 12.04 -1.85
N GLU A 277 -9.02 11.78 -2.51
CA GLU A 277 -10.21 12.62 -2.56
C GLU A 277 -10.91 12.80 -1.19
N THR A 278 -10.65 11.90 -0.25
CA THR A 278 -11.19 11.96 1.14
C THR A 278 -10.12 12.29 2.17
N ALA A 279 -8.95 12.75 1.73
CA ALA A 279 -7.76 12.95 2.58
C ALA A 279 -7.46 11.72 3.45
N ALA A 280 -7.46 10.53 2.84
CA ALA A 280 -7.29 9.21 3.46
C ALA A 280 -8.44 8.75 4.40
N MET A 281 -9.50 9.53 4.58
CA MET A 281 -10.62 9.18 5.47
C MET A 281 -11.68 8.35 4.73
N GLY A 282 -11.98 7.19 5.27
CA GLY A 282 -13.03 6.28 4.83
C GLY A 282 -13.38 5.33 5.97
N ALA A 283 -12.44 4.50 6.39
CA ALA A 283 -12.56 3.67 7.59
C ALA A 283 -11.19 3.48 8.24
N LEU A 284 -11.17 3.32 9.54
CA LEU A 284 -10.00 2.97 10.31
C LEU A 284 -10.38 2.01 11.44
N MET A 285 -9.58 0.97 11.59
CA MET A 285 -9.83 -0.02 12.63
C MET A 285 -9.37 0.50 13.99
N ASP A 286 -10.24 0.42 14.99
CA ASP A 286 -9.85 0.58 16.37
C ASP A 286 -8.99 -0.62 16.79
N PRO A 287 -7.81 -0.40 17.39
CA PRO A 287 -6.96 -1.47 17.90
C PRO A 287 -7.69 -2.41 18.88
N LEU A 288 -8.70 -1.93 19.60
CA LEU A 288 -9.50 -2.72 20.54
C LEU A 288 -10.62 -3.51 19.88
N ALA A 289 -11.09 -3.07 18.70
CA ALA A 289 -12.08 -3.76 17.87
C ALA A 289 -11.45 -4.45 16.66
N TRP A 290 -10.26 -5.05 16.86
CA TRP A 290 -9.49 -5.68 15.79
C TRP A 290 -10.27 -6.79 15.07
N SER A 291 -10.20 -6.76 13.74
CA SER A 291 -10.79 -7.75 12.84
C SER A 291 -9.79 -8.12 11.73
N ASP A 292 -9.80 -9.39 11.30
CA ASP A 292 -9.02 -9.83 10.12
C ASP A 292 -9.81 -9.72 8.81
N SER A 293 -11.00 -9.14 8.84
CA SER A 293 -11.92 -9.11 7.71
C SER A 293 -12.59 -7.77 7.47
N ALA A 294 -12.61 -6.87 8.45
CA ALA A 294 -13.16 -5.53 8.33
C ALA A 294 -12.05 -4.47 8.29
N LEU A 295 -12.38 -3.28 7.82
CA LEU A 295 -11.48 -2.12 7.78
C LEU A 295 -11.72 -1.16 8.94
N GLY A 296 -12.71 -1.47 9.80
CA GLY A 296 -13.04 -0.71 10.99
C GLY A 296 -14.21 0.23 10.80
N GLU A 297 -14.22 1.28 11.60
CA GLU A 297 -15.30 2.24 11.76
C GLU A 297 -15.07 3.49 10.92
N MET A 298 -16.12 4.27 10.74
CA MET A 298 -16.03 5.58 10.09
C MET A 298 -15.36 6.59 11.01
N PRO A 299 -14.31 7.29 10.58
CA PRO A 299 -13.74 8.42 11.32
C PRO A 299 -14.78 9.54 11.51
N GLY A 300 -14.71 10.25 12.63
CA GLY A 300 -15.68 11.29 13.01
C GLY A 300 -15.75 12.49 12.06
N SER A 301 -14.88 12.60 11.08
CA SER A 301 -14.85 13.69 10.09
C SER A 301 -15.67 13.43 8.82
N ILE A 302 -16.30 12.25 8.69
CA ILE A 302 -17.05 11.84 7.50
C ILE A 302 -18.38 11.17 7.84
N GLU A 303 -19.26 11.13 6.83
CA GLU A 303 -20.43 10.29 6.72
C GLU A 303 -20.23 9.31 5.56
N MET A 304 -20.79 8.10 5.67
CA MET A 304 -20.72 7.06 4.65
C MET A 304 -22.09 6.46 4.41
N LYS A 305 -22.39 6.14 3.15
CA LYS A 305 -23.56 5.34 2.76
C LYS A 305 -23.22 4.34 1.67
N LEU A 306 -24.02 3.30 1.57
CA LEU A 306 -24.01 2.33 0.46
C LEU A 306 -25.11 2.70 -0.54
N VAL A 307 -24.74 2.78 -1.82
CA VAL A 307 -25.67 3.03 -2.92
C VAL A 307 -25.74 1.79 -3.80
N ASP A 308 -26.95 1.39 -4.15
CA ASP A 308 -27.19 0.19 -4.93
C ASP A 308 -26.39 0.15 -6.24
N PHE A 309 -25.81 -1.01 -6.54
CA PHE A 309 -25.15 -1.32 -7.79
C PHE A 309 -25.77 -2.58 -8.42
N PRO A 310 -26.91 -2.42 -9.12
CA PRO A 310 -27.72 -3.53 -9.61
C PRO A 310 -27.02 -4.42 -10.63
N ASP A 311 -26.11 -3.87 -11.45
CA ASP A 311 -25.40 -4.61 -12.50
C ASP A 311 -24.64 -5.83 -11.96
N ALA A 312 -24.15 -5.74 -10.71
CA ALA A 312 -23.45 -6.84 -10.05
C ALA A 312 -24.23 -7.42 -8.84
N GLY A 313 -25.50 -7.06 -8.65
CA GLY A 313 -26.36 -7.60 -7.59
C GLY A 313 -26.06 -7.08 -6.19
N TYR A 314 -25.40 -5.93 -6.04
CA TYR A 314 -25.13 -5.31 -4.76
C TYR A 314 -26.22 -4.31 -4.40
N TYR A 315 -26.95 -4.59 -3.33
CA TYR A 315 -28.05 -3.74 -2.86
C TYR A 315 -27.87 -3.39 -1.39
N SER A 316 -28.22 -2.17 -1.03
CA SER A 316 -28.23 -1.68 0.36
C SER A 316 -29.23 -2.42 1.24
N THR A 317 -30.17 -3.13 0.61
CA THR A 317 -31.17 -4.00 1.27
C THR A 317 -30.73 -5.47 1.40
N ASN A 318 -29.56 -5.84 0.92
CA ASN A 318 -29.00 -7.18 1.13
C ASN A 318 -28.70 -7.41 2.62
N ASP A 319 -28.51 -8.66 3.00
CA ASP A 319 -28.02 -9.07 4.32
C ASP A 319 -26.74 -9.89 4.15
N PRO A 320 -25.56 -9.31 4.43
CA PRO A 320 -25.29 -7.94 4.87
C PRO A 320 -25.56 -6.86 3.80
N PRO A 321 -25.84 -5.59 4.20
CA PRO A 321 -26.03 -4.47 3.28
C PRO A 321 -24.80 -4.25 2.40
N GLN A 322 -25.01 -4.12 1.07
CA GLN A 322 -23.95 -3.98 0.07
C GLN A 322 -24.24 -2.84 -0.91
N GLY A 323 -23.20 -2.26 -1.49
CA GLY A 323 -23.36 -1.21 -2.49
C GLY A 323 -22.08 -0.45 -2.78
N GLU A 324 -22.18 0.54 -3.66
CA GLU A 324 -21.10 1.51 -3.89
C GLU A 324 -20.99 2.43 -2.68
N ILE A 325 -19.78 2.57 -2.16
CA ILE A 325 -19.48 3.44 -1.02
C ILE A 325 -19.48 4.89 -1.49
N TRP A 326 -20.31 5.71 -0.88
CA TRP A 326 -20.28 7.15 -1.05
C TRP A 326 -19.90 7.82 0.27
N ILE A 327 -19.01 8.82 0.20
CA ILE A 327 -18.44 9.50 1.39
C ILE A 327 -18.70 11.00 1.28
N ARG A 328 -19.10 11.62 2.38
CA ARG A 328 -19.27 13.06 2.54
C ARG A 328 -18.64 13.52 3.86
N GLY A 329 -18.07 14.71 3.91
CA GLY A 329 -17.56 15.29 5.16
C GLY A 329 -16.47 16.33 4.97
N ALA A 330 -15.98 16.84 6.08
CA ALA A 330 -15.02 17.95 6.09
C ALA A 330 -13.64 17.58 5.50
N SER A 331 -13.28 16.29 5.48
CA SER A 331 -12.04 15.80 4.88
C SER A 331 -12.15 15.55 3.36
N VAL A 332 -13.35 15.62 2.78
CA VAL A 332 -13.58 15.38 1.35
C VAL A 332 -13.21 16.61 0.53
N THR A 333 -12.44 16.41 -0.53
CA THR A 333 -12.05 17.50 -1.47
C THR A 333 -13.26 18.11 -2.18
N SER A 334 -13.08 19.34 -2.67
CA SER A 334 -14.07 19.98 -3.55
C SER A 334 -13.99 19.52 -5.01
N GLY A 335 -12.94 18.80 -5.43
CA GLY A 335 -12.80 18.32 -6.80
C GLY A 335 -11.37 18.21 -7.30
N TYR A 336 -11.26 18.19 -8.62
CA TYR A 336 -10.01 18.01 -9.35
C TYR A 336 -9.58 19.28 -10.07
N LEU A 337 -8.28 19.57 -10.09
CA LEU A 337 -7.67 20.70 -10.77
C LEU A 337 -7.99 20.66 -12.29
N ASP A 338 -8.62 21.73 -12.80
CA ASP A 338 -8.95 21.93 -14.22
C ASP A 338 -9.71 20.76 -14.88
N LEU A 339 -10.42 19.95 -14.10
CA LEU A 339 -11.19 18.78 -14.54
C LEU A 339 -12.66 18.87 -14.07
N GLU A 340 -13.40 19.87 -14.60
CA GLU A 340 -14.80 20.11 -14.21
C GLU A 340 -15.72 18.91 -14.51
N LYS A 341 -15.50 18.22 -15.64
CA LYS A 341 -16.30 17.05 -16.01
C LYS A 341 -16.14 15.93 -15.01
N GLU A 342 -14.90 15.56 -14.70
CA GLU A 342 -14.56 14.51 -13.75
C GLU A 342 -15.03 14.88 -12.33
N THR A 343 -14.99 16.15 -11.99
CA THR A 343 -15.52 16.65 -10.71
C THR A 343 -17.03 16.44 -10.64
N LYS A 344 -17.79 16.85 -11.68
CA LYS A 344 -19.25 16.64 -11.75
C LYS A 344 -19.64 15.16 -11.76
N GLU A 345 -18.85 14.31 -12.40
CA GLU A 345 -19.08 12.86 -12.43
C GLU A 345 -18.79 12.21 -11.07
N GLY A 346 -17.74 12.66 -10.38
CA GLY A 346 -17.28 12.10 -9.11
C GLY A 346 -18.06 12.55 -7.90
N PHE A 347 -18.73 13.71 -7.96
CA PHE A 347 -19.44 14.27 -6.81
C PHE A 347 -20.91 14.51 -7.14
N THR A 348 -21.75 14.47 -6.11
CA THR A 348 -23.16 14.87 -6.19
C THR A 348 -23.31 16.33 -5.77
N ASP A 349 -24.43 16.96 -6.16
CA ASP A 349 -24.72 18.36 -5.80
C ASP A 349 -24.85 18.58 -4.30
N ASP A 350 -25.22 17.54 -3.54
CA ASP A 350 -25.31 17.54 -2.06
C ASP A 350 -24.03 17.08 -1.36
N GLY A 351 -22.90 17.01 -2.11
CA GLY A 351 -21.56 16.87 -1.56
C GLY A 351 -21.08 15.43 -1.30
N TRP A 352 -21.76 14.40 -1.82
CA TRP A 352 -21.26 13.03 -1.75
C TRP A 352 -20.22 12.75 -2.82
N PHE A 353 -19.08 12.24 -2.40
CA PHE A 353 -18.06 11.68 -3.30
C PHE A 353 -18.37 10.22 -3.60
N LYS A 354 -18.45 9.86 -4.87
CA LYS A 354 -18.64 8.50 -5.39
C LYS A 354 -17.29 7.83 -5.47
N THR A 355 -16.99 6.93 -4.54
CA THR A 355 -15.63 6.35 -4.45
C THR A 355 -15.30 5.40 -5.59
N GLY A 356 -16.30 4.80 -6.21
CA GLY A 356 -16.14 3.70 -7.15
C GLY A 356 -15.70 2.38 -6.49
N ASP A 357 -15.72 2.30 -5.17
CA ASP A 357 -15.44 1.10 -4.41
C ASP A 357 -16.76 0.47 -3.93
N ILE A 358 -16.88 -0.84 -4.05
CA ILE A 358 -18.05 -1.60 -3.56
C ILE A 358 -17.70 -2.16 -2.19
N GLY A 359 -18.61 -1.99 -1.24
CA GLY A 359 -18.43 -2.46 0.13
C GLY A 359 -19.66 -3.07 0.74
N GLU A 360 -19.49 -3.61 1.94
CA GLU A 360 -20.55 -4.13 2.79
C GLU A 360 -20.34 -3.72 4.24
N PHE A 361 -21.43 -3.52 5.00
CA PHE A 361 -21.38 -3.40 6.45
C PHE A 361 -21.63 -4.74 7.11
N ASP A 362 -20.75 -5.13 8.02
CA ASP A 362 -20.98 -6.31 8.83
C ASP A 362 -21.97 -6.02 10.00
N SER A 363 -22.30 -7.07 10.75
CA SER A 363 -23.23 -6.97 11.89
C SER A 363 -22.74 -6.07 13.03
N ALA A 364 -21.45 -5.74 13.07
CA ALA A 364 -20.85 -4.80 14.02
C ALA A 364 -20.83 -3.34 13.49
N GLY A 365 -21.31 -3.13 12.26
CA GLY A 365 -21.29 -1.82 11.60
C GLY A 365 -19.93 -1.44 11.02
N GLN A 366 -18.98 -2.39 10.95
CA GLN A 366 -17.69 -2.17 10.33
C GLN A 366 -17.76 -2.38 8.81
N ILE A 367 -17.05 -1.52 8.07
CA ILE A 367 -17.01 -1.60 6.60
C ILE A 367 -16.01 -2.64 6.12
N ARG A 368 -16.38 -3.36 5.06
CA ARG A 368 -15.49 -4.23 4.27
C ARG A 368 -15.54 -3.82 2.83
N ILE A 369 -14.40 -3.79 2.16
CA ILE A 369 -14.34 -3.58 0.71
C ILE A 369 -14.48 -4.93 0.02
N ILE A 370 -15.39 -5.00 -0.94
CA ILE A 370 -15.56 -6.17 -1.81
C ILE A 370 -14.58 -6.06 -2.97
N ASP A 371 -14.64 -4.98 -3.75
CA ASP A 371 -13.65 -4.62 -4.77
C ASP A 371 -13.95 -3.22 -5.34
N ARG A 372 -13.15 -2.78 -6.28
CA ARG A 372 -13.43 -1.60 -7.08
C ARG A 372 -14.39 -1.92 -8.21
N LYS A 373 -15.37 -1.05 -8.44
CA LYS A 373 -16.35 -1.15 -9.52
C LYS A 373 -15.70 -1.45 -10.89
N LYS A 374 -14.59 -0.77 -11.19
CA LYS A 374 -13.81 -0.97 -12.43
C LYS A 374 -12.99 -2.27 -12.49
N ASN A 375 -12.75 -2.93 -11.36
CA ASN A 375 -12.04 -4.20 -11.27
C ASN A 375 -12.99 -5.40 -11.14
N LEU A 376 -14.29 -5.14 -11.10
CA LEU A 376 -15.31 -6.17 -11.22
C LEU A 376 -15.45 -6.54 -12.71
N VAL A 377 -15.10 -7.75 -13.05
CA VAL A 377 -15.16 -8.24 -14.43
C VAL A 377 -16.28 -9.27 -14.54
N LYS A 378 -17.25 -8.99 -15.41
CA LYS A 378 -18.32 -9.94 -15.75
C LYS A 378 -17.74 -11.02 -16.67
N MET A 379 -17.72 -12.26 -16.21
CA MET A 379 -17.20 -13.40 -16.96
C MET A 379 -18.21 -13.90 -18.01
N ALA A 380 -17.78 -14.76 -18.92
CA ALA A 380 -18.64 -15.30 -20.01
C ALA A 380 -19.91 -15.98 -19.50
N HIS A 381 -19.87 -16.57 -18.30
CA HIS A 381 -21.03 -17.23 -17.66
C HIS A 381 -21.93 -16.25 -16.86
N GLY A 382 -21.65 -14.95 -16.90
CA GLY A 382 -22.49 -13.90 -16.31
C GLY A 382 -22.13 -13.49 -14.87
N GLU A 383 -21.30 -14.25 -14.17
CA GLU A 383 -20.87 -13.95 -12.81
C GLU A 383 -19.74 -12.90 -12.80
N TYR A 384 -19.68 -12.10 -11.75
CA TYR A 384 -18.62 -11.12 -11.56
C TYR A 384 -17.50 -11.68 -10.69
N ILE A 385 -16.26 -11.39 -11.07
CA ILE A 385 -15.06 -11.64 -10.26
C ILE A 385 -14.40 -10.33 -9.84
N ALA A 386 -13.86 -10.35 -8.63
CA ALA A 386 -13.23 -9.23 -7.96
C ALA A 386 -11.70 -9.39 -8.03
N LEU A 387 -11.02 -8.68 -8.95
CA LEU A 387 -9.61 -8.92 -9.26
C LEU A 387 -8.68 -8.66 -8.07
N GLU A 388 -8.92 -7.60 -7.29
CA GLU A 388 -8.08 -7.27 -6.14
C GLU A 388 -8.23 -8.29 -5.00
N LYS A 389 -9.41 -8.86 -4.82
CA LYS A 389 -9.65 -9.99 -3.89
C LYS A 389 -8.77 -11.19 -4.27
N LEU A 390 -8.77 -11.56 -5.55
CA LEU A 390 -7.96 -12.68 -6.04
C LEU A 390 -6.46 -12.41 -5.81
N GLU A 391 -5.99 -11.23 -6.18
CA GLU A 391 -4.59 -10.84 -5.98
C GLU A 391 -4.18 -10.85 -4.52
N SER A 392 -5.03 -10.37 -3.63
CA SER A 392 -4.76 -10.37 -2.18
C SER A 392 -4.53 -11.81 -1.68
N ILE A 393 -5.36 -12.75 -2.11
CA ILE A 393 -5.24 -14.15 -1.72
C ILE A 393 -3.98 -14.79 -2.33
N TYR A 394 -3.75 -14.63 -3.62
CA TYR A 394 -2.58 -15.21 -4.28
C TYR A 394 -1.26 -14.61 -3.82
N ARG A 395 -1.24 -13.34 -3.41
CA ARG A 395 -0.03 -12.65 -2.90
C ARG A 395 0.52 -13.29 -1.63
N SER A 396 -0.34 -13.98 -0.86
CA SER A 396 0.09 -14.74 0.34
C SER A 396 0.95 -15.97 0.00
N SER A 397 0.93 -16.45 -1.24
CA SER A 397 1.75 -17.59 -1.69
C SER A 397 3.24 -17.24 -1.66
N PRO A 398 4.11 -18.13 -1.14
CA PRO A 398 5.55 -17.91 -1.11
C PRO A 398 6.19 -17.65 -2.48
N ILE A 399 5.59 -18.21 -3.55
CA ILE A 399 6.11 -18.07 -4.92
C ILE A 399 5.89 -16.67 -5.49
N VAL A 400 4.92 -15.92 -4.97
CA VAL A 400 4.54 -14.62 -5.52
C VAL A 400 5.42 -13.51 -4.95
N GLY A 401 6.21 -12.87 -5.77
CA GLY A 401 6.86 -11.58 -5.47
C GLY A 401 5.89 -10.41 -5.67
N ASN A 402 5.24 -10.38 -6.83
CA ASN A 402 4.12 -9.50 -7.14
C ASN A 402 3.15 -10.20 -8.10
N ILE A 403 1.90 -9.73 -8.21
CA ILE A 403 0.88 -10.38 -9.04
C ILE A 403 -0.11 -9.36 -9.59
N CYS A 404 -0.51 -9.57 -10.85
CA CYS A 404 -1.62 -8.89 -11.50
C CYS A 404 -2.56 -9.97 -12.07
N VAL A 405 -3.79 -10.03 -11.60
CA VAL A 405 -4.80 -10.93 -12.16
C VAL A 405 -5.49 -10.25 -13.34
N HIS A 406 -5.61 -10.97 -14.44
CA HIS A 406 -6.32 -10.55 -15.64
C HIS A 406 -7.54 -11.43 -15.87
N ALA A 407 -8.65 -10.80 -16.23
CA ALA A 407 -9.88 -11.48 -16.61
C ALA A 407 -10.44 -10.84 -17.88
N ASP A 408 -11.02 -11.67 -18.73
CA ASP A 408 -11.68 -11.23 -19.97
C ASP A 408 -13.14 -11.70 -19.97
N GLN A 409 -14.04 -10.82 -20.43
CA GLN A 409 -15.49 -11.08 -20.47
C GLN A 409 -15.89 -12.26 -21.35
N SER A 410 -15.04 -12.65 -22.30
CA SER A 410 -15.25 -13.83 -23.17
C SER A 410 -14.76 -15.14 -22.56
N LYS A 411 -14.12 -15.10 -21.38
CA LYS A 411 -13.50 -16.26 -20.73
C LYS A 411 -14.27 -16.69 -19.50
N ASN A 412 -14.07 -17.94 -19.08
CA ASN A 412 -14.75 -18.51 -17.90
C ASN A 412 -13.94 -18.40 -16.62
N LYS A 413 -12.64 -18.18 -16.72
CA LYS A 413 -11.72 -18.10 -15.59
C LYS A 413 -10.65 -17.03 -15.83
N PRO A 414 -10.08 -16.45 -14.76
CA PRO A 414 -8.98 -15.51 -14.88
C PRO A 414 -7.64 -16.21 -15.12
N VAL A 415 -6.66 -15.43 -15.56
CA VAL A 415 -5.23 -15.79 -15.59
C VAL A 415 -4.43 -14.84 -14.71
N ALA A 416 -3.23 -15.21 -14.30
CA ALA A 416 -2.37 -14.35 -13.48
C ALA A 416 -1.03 -14.10 -14.15
N ILE A 417 -0.59 -12.84 -14.11
CA ILE A 417 0.78 -12.43 -14.40
C ILE A 417 1.50 -12.34 -13.06
N VAL A 418 2.57 -13.08 -12.87
CA VAL A 418 3.27 -13.23 -11.60
C VAL A 418 4.74 -12.84 -11.78
N LEU A 419 5.19 -11.88 -10.99
CA LEU A 419 6.62 -11.70 -10.72
C LEU A 419 6.98 -12.67 -9.60
N PRO A 420 7.72 -13.75 -9.88
CA PRO A 420 7.99 -14.77 -8.88
C PRO A 420 9.02 -14.30 -7.85
N ASN A 421 8.95 -14.88 -6.65
CA ASN A 421 10.03 -14.82 -5.68
C ASN A 421 11.12 -15.82 -6.11
N GLU A 422 12.28 -15.33 -6.51
CA GLU A 422 13.34 -16.15 -7.11
C GLU A 422 13.78 -17.33 -6.22
N PRO A 423 14.04 -17.19 -4.91
CA PRO A 423 14.36 -18.31 -4.03
C PRO A 423 13.28 -19.40 -4.01
N ALA A 424 12.00 -19.01 -3.98
CA ALA A 424 10.89 -19.96 -4.00
C ALA A 424 10.73 -20.63 -5.37
N LEU A 425 10.96 -19.89 -6.45
CA LEU A 425 10.95 -20.44 -7.81
C LEU A 425 12.05 -21.49 -7.99
N LYS A 426 13.27 -21.23 -7.54
CA LYS A 426 14.39 -22.18 -7.57
C LYS A 426 14.10 -23.45 -6.76
N LYS A 427 13.42 -23.32 -5.62
CA LYS A 427 12.98 -24.47 -4.82
C LYS A 427 12.01 -25.35 -5.61
N ILE A 428 10.98 -24.75 -6.23
CA ILE A 428 10.02 -25.49 -7.08
C ILE A 428 10.72 -26.14 -8.26
N ALA A 429 11.70 -25.47 -8.89
CA ALA A 429 12.49 -26.04 -9.98
C ALA A 429 13.22 -27.32 -9.53
N SER A 430 13.90 -27.27 -8.39
CA SER A 430 14.58 -28.43 -7.81
C SER A 430 13.63 -29.59 -7.49
N GLU A 431 12.46 -29.30 -6.92
CA GLU A 431 11.44 -30.30 -6.57
C GLU A 431 10.80 -30.96 -7.78
N ASN A 432 10.80 -30.27 -8.93
CA ASN A 432 10.21 -30.77 -10.20
C ASN A 432 11.25 -31.23 -11.23
N GLY A 433 12.54 -31.27 -10.86
CA GLY A 433 13.62 -31.69 -11.75
C GLY A 433 13.76 -30.78 -12.97
N VAL A 434 13.57 -29.47 -12.80
CA VAL A 434 13.75 -28.48 -13.85
C VAL A 434 15.12 -27.84 -13.69
N GLU A 435 15.96 -27.99 -14.72
CA GLU A 435 17.26 -27.34 -14.79
C GLU A 435 17.09 -25.93 -15.36
N GLY A 436 17.78 -24.95 -14.75
CA GLY A 436 17.83 -23.56 -15.19
C GLY A 436 18.70 -22.76 -14.23
N SER A 437 19.60 -21.93 -14.75
CA SER A 437 20.59 -21.21 -13.96
C SER A 437 20.08 -19.83 -13.48
N GLY A 438 19.11 -19.26 -14.17
CA GLY A 438 18.62 -17.90 -13.93
C GLY A 438 17.10 -17.79 -13.83
N LEU A 439 16.65 -16.63 -13.40
CA LEU A 439 15.23 -16.29 -13.30
C LEU A 439 14.55 -16.36 -14.68
N GLU A 440 15.22 -15.84 -15.71
CA GLU A 440 14.75 -15.81 -17.10
C GLU A 440 14.49 -17.24 -17.62
N ASP A 441 15.48 -18.15 -17.47
CA ASP A 441 15.36 -19.54 -17.91
C ASP A 441 14.14 -20.24 -17.26
N LEU A 442 13.96 -20.01 -15.96
CA LEU A 442 12.88 -20.63 -15.18
C LEU A 442 11.51 -20.05 -15.55
N CYS A 443 11.42 -18.74 -15.79
CA CYS A 443 10.16 -18.07 -16.13
C CYS A 443 9.64 -18.49 -17.53
N HIS A 444 10.52 -18.77 -18.45
CA HIS A 444 10.16 -19.21 -19.81
C HIS A 444 10.03 -20.74 -19.96
N ASN A 445 10.23 -21.50 -18.90
CA ASN A 445 10.13 -22.94 -18.92
C ASN A 445 8.68 -23.43 -18.74
N LYS A 446 8.16 -24.20 -19.71
CA LYS A 446 6.78 -24.72 -19.71
C LYS A 446 6.45 -25.60 -18.49
N LYS A 447 7.38 -26.44 -18.02
CA LYS A 447 7.19 -27.27 -16.82
C LYS A 447 7.10 -26.40 -15.57
N MET A 448 7.90 -25.34 -15.49
CA MET A 448 7.84 -24.38 -14.39
C MET A 448 6.50 -23.65 -14.37
N ASN A 449 6.01 -23.15 -15.50
CA ASN A 449 4.69 -22.52 -15.56
C ASN A 449 3.58 -23.46 -15.04
N GLN A 450 3.61 -24.74 -15.41
CA GLN A 450 2.63 -25.74 -14.92
C GLN A 450 2.78 -25.99 -13.41
N ALA A 451 4.00 -26.10 -12.89
CA ALA A 451 4.26 -26.31 -11.46
C ALA A 451 3.79 -25.10 -10.62
N VAL A 452 4.11 -23.89 -11.08
CA VAL A 452 3.67 -22.65 -10.44
C VAL A 452 2.14 -22.49 -10.50
N LEU A 453 1.52 -22.77 -11.65
CA LEU A 453 0.06 -22.74 -11.79
C LEU A 453 -0.61 -23.68 -10.76
N LYS A 454 -0.12 -24.91 -10.63
CA LYS A 454 -0.65 -25.87 -9.65
C LYS A 454 -0.52 -25.37 -8.22
N GLU A 455 0.63 -24.81 -7.85
CA GLU A 455 0.86 -24.23 -6.53
C GLU A 455 -0.06 -23.03 -6.26
N MET A 456 -0.22 -22.15 -7.25
CA MET A 456 -1.14 -21.01 -7.15
C MET A 456 -2.60 -21.45 -7.03
N GLN A 457 -3.04 -22.43 -7.81
CA GLN A 457 -4.40 -23.01 -7.70
C GLN A 457 -4.66 -23.60 -6.31
N ASN A 458 -3.67 -24.28 -5.73
CA ASN A 458 -3.76 -24.78 -4.36
C ASN A 458 -3.85 -23.63 -3.34
N SER A 459 -3.07 -22.57 -3.52
CA SER A 459 -3.12 -21.37 -2.69
C SER A 459 -4.48 -20.68 -2.76
N GLY A 460 -5.05 -20.55 -3.96
CA GLY A 460 -6.39 -20.00 -4.16
C GLY A 460 -7.48 -20.82 -3.45
N LYS A 461 -7.46 -22.16 -3.59
CA LYS A 461 -8.39 -23.05 -2.88
C LYS A 461 -8.27 -22.93 -1.36
N LYS A 462 -7.06 -22.93 -0.82
CA LYS A 462 -6.80 -22.73 0.62
C LYS A 462 -7.28 -21.36 1.10
N GLY A 463 -7.17 -20.33 0.24
CA GLY A 463 -7.66 -18.98 0.50
C GLY A 463 -9.17 -18.80 0.35
N GLY A 464 -9.92 -19.87 0.03
CA GLY A 464 -11.38 -19.85 -0.05
C GLY A 464 -11.94 -19.30 -1.36
N LEU A 465 -11.16 -19.27 -2.45
CA LEU A 465 -11.66 -18.85 -3.76
C LEU A 465 -12.65 -19.88 -4.32
N ALA A 466 -13.73 -19.39 -4.92
CA ALA A 466 -14.71 -20.20 -5.64
C ALA A 466 -14.09 -20.78 -6.93
N GLY A 467 -14.66 -21.86 -7.47
CA GLY A 467 -14.09 -22.55 -8.62
C GLY A 467 -13.84 -21.66 -9.85
N MET A 468 -14.72 -20.68 -10.08
CA MET A 468 -14.60 -19.69 -11.15
C MET A 468 -13.51 -18.62 -10.90
N GLU A 469 -13.17 -18.37 -9.63
CA GLU A 469 -12.14 -17.42 -9.21
C GLU A 469 -10.72 -18.03 -9.26
N ILE A 470 -10.63 -19.36 -9.41
CA ILE A 470 -9.33 -20.05 -9.52
C ILE A 470 -8.76 -19.81 -10.92
N ILE A 471 -7.54 -19.27 -10.97
CA ILE A 471 -6.84 -19.02 -12.23
C ILE A 471 -6.66 -20.29 -13.05
N GLU A 472 -6.82 -20.19 -14.38
CA GLU A 472 -6.59 -21.29 -15.31
C GLU A 472 -5.23 -21.26 -16.00
N GLY A 473 -4.54 -20.13 -15.94
CA GLY A 473 -3.22 -19.94 -16.53
C GLY A 473 -2.35 -18.98 -15.73
N VAL A 474 -1.04 -19.10 -15.90
CA VAL A 474 -0.04 -18.20 -15.31
C VAL A 474 0.98 -17.75 -16.35
N VAL A 475 1.34 -16.49 -16.29
CA VAL A 475 2.46 -15.87 -17.01
C VAL A 475 3.51 -15.51 -15.97
N LEU A 476 4.73 -16.01 -16.12
CA LEU A 476 5.85 -15.66 -15.22
C LEU A 476 6.65 -14.51 -15.81
N SER A 477 6.80 -13.45 -15.04
CA SER A 477 7.63 -12.28 -15.38
C SER A 477 9.02 -12.45 -14.80
N ASP A 478 10.04 -12.30 -15.62
CA ASP A 478 11.45 -12.27 -15.24
C ASP A 478 11.97 -10.85 -14.99
N GLU A 479 11.13 -9.83 -15.28
CA GLU A 479 11.45 -8.43 -15.11
C GLU A 479 10.82 -7.87 -13.83
N GLU A 480 11.63 -7.18 -13.02
CA GLU A 480 11.14 -6.46 -11.84
C GLU A 480 10.17 -5.35 -12.23
N TRP A 481 9.03 -5.27 -11.52
CA TRP A 481 8.04 -4.20 -11.73
C TRP A 481 8.42 -2.97 -10.91
N THR A 482 8.73 -1.89 -11.61
CA THR A 482 9.23 -0.65 -11.00
C THR A 482 8.45 0.57 -11.50
N PRO A 483 8.48 1.70 -10.76
CA PRO A 483 7.95 2.97 -11.25
C PRO A 483 8.64 3.46 -12.53
N GLN A 484 9.91 3.08 -12.75
CA GLN A 484 10.70 3.50 -13.90
C GLN A 484 10.22 2.84 -15.19
N ASN A 485 9.82 1.56 -15.15
CA ASN A 485 9.24 0.87 -16.30
C ASN A 485 7.71 1.02 -16.39
N GLY A 486 7.10 1.76 -15.45
CA GLY A 486 5.69 2.09 -15.48
C GLY A 486 4.73 0.96 -15.10
N LEU A 487 5.23 -0.20 -14.67
CA LEU A 487 4.39 -1.36 -14.31
C LEU A 487 3.76 -1.22 -12.90
N VAL A 488 4.38 -0.41 -12.05
CA VAL A 488 3.82 0.01 -10.76
C VAL A 488 3.97 1.51 -10.56
N THR A 489 3.17 2.08 -9.68
CA THR A 489 3.31 3.48 -9.24
C THR A 489 4.41 3.63 -8.20
N SER A 490 4.81 4.87 -7.86
CA SER A 490 5.74 5.16 -6.75
C SER A 490 5.24 4.61 -5.40
N ALA A 491 3.93 4.48 -5.23
CA ALA A 491 3.30 3.85 -4.07
C ALA A 491 3.16 2.32 -4.21
N GLN A 492 3.88 1.68 -5.15
CA GLN A 492 3.86 0.24 -5.42
C GLN A 492 2.48 -0.33 -5.81
N LYS A 493 1.56 0.52 -6.31
CA LYS A 493 0.27 0.07 -6.85
C LYS A 493 0.44 -0.38 -8.29
N LEU A 494 -0.27 -1.46 -8.68
CA LEU A 494 -0.23 -2.02 -10.02
C LEU A 494 -0.75 -1.03 -11.08
N ASN A 495 -0.02 -0.89 -12.16
CA ASN A 495 -0.53 -0.30 -13.39
C ASN A 495 -1.06 -1.41 -14.30
N ARG A 496 -2.31 -1.87 -14.03
CA ARG A 496 -2.93 -3.00 -14.74
C ARG A 496 -2.87 -2.85 -16.24
N LYS A 497 -3.17 -1.65 -16.75
CA LYS A 497 -3.17 -1.38 -18.19
C LYS A 497 -1.80 -1.63 -18.80
N ALA A 498 -0.75 -1.09 -18.20
CA ALA A 498 0.61 -1.27 -18.69
C ALA A 498 1.07 -2.73 -18.59
N ILE A 499 0.74 -3.40 -17.48
CA ILE A 499 1.06 -4.83 -17.29
C ILE A 499 0.34 -5.68 -18.36
N THR A 500 -0.98 -5.49 -18.53
CA THR A 500 -1.76 -6.26 -19.53
C THR A 500 -1.23 -6.02 -20.93
N GLN A 501 -0.97 -4.77 -21.32
CA GLN A 501 -0.42 -4.46 -22.64
C GLN A 501 0.94 -5.11 -22.87
N LYS A 502 1.82 -5.09 -21.86
CA LYS A 502 3.16 -5.68 -21.98
C LYS A 502 3.14 -7.19 -22.15
N TYR A 503 2.22 -7.87 -21.45
CA TYR A 503 2.15 -9.34 -21.42
C TYR A 503 1.00 -9.90 -22.27
N GLN A 504 0.40 -9.13 -23.20
CA GLN A 504 -0.79 -9.53 -23.94
C GLN A 504 -0.60 -10.87 -24.68
N ASP A 505 0.50 -11.04 -25.40
CA ASP A 505 0.77 -12.28 -26.15
C ASP A 505 0.90 -13.50 -25.24
N GLN A 506 1.46 -13.33 -24.05
CA GLN A 506 1.57 -14.42 -23.06
C GLN A 506 0.24 -14.71 -22.38
N ILE A 507 -0.58 -13.69 -22.14
CA ILE A 507 -1.94 -13.82 -21.63
C ILE A 507 -2.79 -14.63 -22.61
N ASP A 508 -2.74 -14.30 -23.89
CA ASP A 508 -3.48 -15.00 -24.95
C ASP A 508 -3.06 -16.48 -25.05
N LYS A 509 -1.76 -16.76 -24.91
CA LYS A 509 -1.24 -18.13 -24.84
C LYS A 509 -1.68 -18.85 -23.57
N ALA A 510 -1.74 -18.18 -22.42
CA ALA A 510 -2.19 -18.77 -21.17
C ALA A 510 -3.67 -19.17 -21.22
N TYR A 511 -4.49 -18.40 -21.91
CA TYR A 511 -5.90 -18.77 -22.20
C TYR A 511 -6.05 -19.87 -23.26
N GLY A 512 -5.13 -19.98 -24.20
CA GLY A 512 -5.17 -20.99 -25.27
C GLY A 512 -4.54 -22.33 -24.90
N SER A 513 -3.97 -22.45 -23.70
CA SER A 513 -3.29 -23.67 -23.22
C SER A 513 -4.22 -24.64 -22.48
N SER A 514 -5.51 -24.37 -22.45
CA SER A 514 -6.57 -25.22 -21.85
C SER A 514 -7.18 -26.16 -22.84
#